data_9cd625e5a1c61ab33113de139a42e8ae
#
_entry.id   9cd625e5a1c61ab33113de139a42e8ae
#
_cell.length_a   1.000
_cell.length_b   1.000
_cell.length_c   1.000
_cell.angle_alpha   90.00
_cell.angle_beta   90.00
_cell.angle_gamma   90.00
#
_symmetry.space_group_name_H-M   'P 1'
#
loop_
_entity.id
_entity.type
_entity.pdbx_description
1 polymer ?
#
loop_
_entity_poly.entity_id
_entity_poly.type
_entity_poly.pdbx_seq_one_letter_code
_entity_poly.pdbx_strand_id
1 'polypeptide(L)'
;MRLTFVLLLLCGLAGAQSETLGDKPWDIGVWVGGGFSVPGGTSDTQVVNAGVRLGKVLTGNHGNGFIRGNFEWSADFMPLYYVVQPGQNAYGAGFNPVNLKWNFTRARAVPYFELGGGVLFTNNNVPALTDTTNFLTHAALGLHLFTREKRAFTLSMRYEHISNAGLATPNPGINTVQFAVGLNWFK
;
A
#
# COMPACT_ATOMS: atom_id res chain seq x y z
N MET A 1 22.39 -18.47 -20.08
CA MET A 1 23.04 -18.84 -18.82
C MET A 1 22.95 -17.84 -17.68
N ARG A 2 22.26 -16.67 -17.82
CA ARG A 2 22.13 -15.65 -16.74
C ARG A 2 20.79 -15.66 -15.99
N LEU A 3 19.77 -16.30 -16.53
CA LEU A 3 18.43 -16.37 -15.87
C LEU A 3 18.36 -17.47 -14.80
N THR A 4 19.14 -18.51 -14.90
CA THR A 4 19.17 -19.65 -13.97
C THR A 4 19.79 -19.31 -12.62
N PHE A 5 20.68 -18.32 -12.57
CA PHE A 5 21.33 -17.88 -11.32
C PHE A 5 20.41 -17.08 -10.41
N VAL A 6 19.46 -16.34 -10.98
CA VAL A 6 18.47 -15.54 -10.21
C VAL A 6 17.42 -16.45 -9.55
N LEU A 7 17.03 -17.53 -10.21
CA LEU A 7 16.07 -18.51 -9.65
C LEU A 7 16.67 -19.34 -8.50
N LEU A 8 17.96 -19.67 -8.56
CA LEU A 8 18.63 -20.44 -7.51
C LEU A 8 18.88 -19.64 -6.23
N LEU A 9 19.05 -18.32 -6.32
CA LEU A 9 19.12 -17.43 -5.14
C LEU A 9 17.79 -17.31 -4.40
N LEU A 10 16.67 -17.50 -5.06
CA LEU A 10 15.33 -17.45 -4.45
C LEU A 10 14.97 -18.76 -3.71
N CYS A 11 15.54 -19.89 -4.10
CA CYS A 11 15.25 -21.19 -3.45
C CYS A 11 16.00 -21.42 -2.14
N GLY A 12 17.12 -20.73 -1.87
CA GLY A 12 17.93 -20.89 -0.65
C GLY A 12 17.42 -20.13 0.57
N LEU A 13 16.32 -19.40 0.46
CA LEU A 13 15.83 -18.48 1.50
C LEU A 13 14.56 -18.99 2.23
N ALA A 14 14.17 -20.23 2.02
CA ALA A 14 12.93 -20.79 2.51
C ALA A 14 13.09 -21.48 3.87
N GLY A 15 13.09 -20.80 4.97
CA GLY A 15 13.09 -21.56 6.20
C GLY A 15 12.76 -20.90 7.53
N ALA A 16 13.03 -19.64 7.74
CA ALA A 16 13.06 -19.17 9.13
C ALA A 16 12.14 -17.98 9.48
N GLN A 17 11.34 -17.44 8.57
CA GLN A 17 10.70 -16.13 8.81
C GLN A 17 9.17 -16.08 8.72
N SER A 18 8.50 -17.17 8.40
CA SER A 18 7.06 -17.28 8.60
C SER A 18 6.66 -17.24 10.08
N GLU A 19 7.60 -17.51 10.97
CA GLU A 19 7.38 -17.51 12.42
C GLU A 19 7.26 -16.08 12.96
N THR A 20 8.09 -15.13 12.50
CA THR A 20 8.05 -13.74 12.98
C THR A 20 6.67 -13.10 12.86
N LEU A 21 5.96 -13.28 11.74
CA LEU A 21 4.60 -12.76 11.60
C LEU A 21 3.58 -13.59 12.40
N GLY A 22 3.86 -14.87 12.65
CA GLY A 22 3.03 -15.74 13.48
C GLY A 22 2.95 -15.31 14.94
N ASP A 23 3.97 -14.60 15.43
CA ASP A 23 4.03 -14.06 16.79
C ASP A 23 3.20 -12.78 16.98
N LYS A 24 2.45 -12.37 15.95
CA LYS A 24 1.58 -11.19 15.98
C LYS A 24 2.31 -9.89 16.30
N PRO A 25 3.40 -9.57 15.58
CA PRO A 25 4.18 -8.36 15.85
C PRO A 25 3.40 -7.08 15.48
N TRP A 26 3.91 -5.95 15.96
CA TRP A 26 3.62 -4.66 15.37
C TRP A 26 4.40 -4.49 14.07
N ASP A 27 3.75 -3.95 13.03
CA ASP A 27 4.38 -3.51 11.79
C ASP A 27 4.55 -1.99 11.84
N ILE A 28 5.78 -1.52 11.88
CA ILE A 28 6.12 -0.10 11.79
C ILE A 28 6.84 0.10 10.46
N GLY A 29 6.27 0.92 9.59
CA GLY A 29 6.80 1.10 8.24
C GLY A 29 6.96 2.56 7.84
N VAL A 30 7.88 2.80 6.90
CA VAL A 30 7.98 4.04 6.13
C VAL A 30 8.00 3.69 4.66
N TRP A 31 7.35 4.49 3.83
CA TRP A 31 7.25 4.19 2.41
C TRP A 31 7.13 5.45 1.56
N VAL A 32 7.50 5.33 0.30
CA VAL A 32 7.31 6.35 -0.74
C VAL A 32 6.76 5.65 -1.97
N GLY A 33 5.86 6.34 -2.66
CA GLY A 33 5.21 5.80 -3.85
C GLY A 33 4.79 6.88 -4.82
N GLY A 34 4.28 6.41 -5.95
CA GLY A 34 3.70 7.26 -6.97
C GLY A 34 3.08 6.44 -8.08
N GLY A 35 2.30 7.11 -8.90
CA GLY A 35 1.58 6.44 -9.97
C GLY A 35 0.88 7.41 -10.90
N PHE A 36 0.03 6.86 -11.71
CA PHE A 36 -0.67 7.59 -12.77
C PHE A 36 -2.14 7.13 -12.86
N SER A 37 -2.98 8.01 -13.41
CA SER A 37 -4.39 7.72 -13.64
C SER A 37 -4.59 6.63 -14.68
N VAL A 38 -5.63 5.83 -14.43
CA VAL A 38 -6.12 4.78 -15.33
C VAL A 38 -7.59 5.03 -15.65
N PRO A 39 -8.17 4.41 -16.70
CA PRO A 39 -9.55 4.62 -17.11
C PRO A 39 -10.56 4.43 -15.97
N GLY A 40 -11.69 5.16 -16.02
CA GLY A 40 -12.80 5.09 -15.09
C GLY A 40 -12.98 6.33 -14.21
N GLY A 41 -12.33 7.44 -14.56
CA GLY A 41 -12.43 8.75 -13.90
C GLY A 41 -11.70 9.81 -14.70
N THR A 42 -11.27 10.88 -14.03
CA THR A 42 -10.43 11.93 -14.64
C THR A 42 -9.07 11.35 -15.02
N SER A 43 -8.62 11.65 -16.24
CA SER A 43 -7.32 11.23 -16.80
C SER A 43 -6.23 12.27 -16.55
N ASP A 44 -5.03 11.99 -17.08
CA ASP A 44 -3.88 12.92 -17.11
C ASP A 44 -3.43 13.37 -15.71
N THR A 45 -3.59 12.49 -14.74
CA THR A 45 -3.22 12.72 -13.35
C THR A 45 -2.07 11.80 -12.93
N GLN A 46 -1.11 12.35 -12.23
CA GLN A 46 -0.03 11.61 -11.56
C GLN A 46 -0.06 11.93 -10.07
N VAL A 47 0.35 10.96 -9.27
CA VAL A 47 0.45 11.13 -7.82
C VAL A 47 1.83 10.73 -7.32
N VAL A 48 2.31 11.46 -6.32
CA VAL A 48 3.50 11.10 -5.54
C VAL A 48 3.13 11.23 -4.07
N ASN A 49 3.42 10.21 -3.30
CA ASN A 49 3.08 10.19 -1.90
C ASN A 49 4.16 9.51 -1.05
N ALA A 50 4.20 9.88 0.23
CA ALA A 50 5.07 9.25 1.22
C ALA A 50 4.32 9.15 2.54
N GLY A 51 4.57 8.07 3.27
CA GLY A 51 3.84 7.82 4.50
C GLY A 51 4.58 6.99 5.52
N VAL A 52 3.97 6.95 6.69
CA VAL A 52 4.33 6.07 7.79
C VAL A 52 3.17 5.12 8.06
N ARG A 53 3.49 3.88 8.40
CA ARG A 53 2.53 2.83 8.74
C ARG A 53 2.69 2.41 10.19
N LEU A 54 1.55 2.24 10.85
CA LEU A 54 1.45 1.51 12.09
C LEU A 54 0.45 0.38 11.90
N GLY A 55 0.94 -0.85 11.95
CA GLY A 55 0.13 -2.06 11.78
C GLY A 55 0.25 -3.01 12.96
N LYS A 56 -0.68 -3.94 13.05
CA LYS A 56 -0.69 -5.05 14.02
C LYS A 56 -1.13 -6.31 13.33
N VAL A 57 -0.29 -7.32 13.35
CA VAL A 57 -0.68 -8.68 12.99
C VAL A 57 -1.62 -9.19 14.07
N LEU A 58 -2.86 -9.50 13.71
CA LEU A 58 -3.94 -9.82 14.63
C LEU A 58 -4.06 -11.31 14.91
N THR A 59 -3.71 -12.15 13.93
CA THR A 59 -3.85 -13.61 14.05
C THR A 59 -2.50 -14.31 13.92
N GLY A 60 -2.38 -15.50 14.49
CA GLY A 60 -1.31 -16.42 14.13
C GLY A 60 -1.48 -16.90 12.67
N ASN A 61 -0.58 -17.77 12.23
CA ASN A 61 -0.67 -18.34 10.89
C ASN A 61 -1.81 -19.38 10.83
N HIS A 62 -2.71 -19.20 9.87
CA HIS A 62 -3.86 -20.08 9.61
C HIS A 62 -3.82 -20.59 8.16
N GLY A 63 -4.58 -21.67 7.91
CA GLY A 63 -4.69 -22.27 6.59
C GLY A 63 -3.49 -23.15 6.22
N ASN A 64 -3.58 -23.78 5.05
CA ASN A 64 -2.58 -24.71 4.53
C ASN A 64 -2.16 -24.34 3.12
N GLY A 65 -1.00 -24.87 2.69
CA GLY A 65 -0.50 -24.66 1.34
C GLY A 65 -0.23 -23.18 1.03
N PHE A 66 -0.65 -22.73 -0.15
CA PHE A 66 -0.37 -21.37 -0.63
C PHE A 66 -1.19 -20.29 0.05
N ILE A 67 -2.34 -20.62 0.65
CA ILE A 67 -3.20 -19.68 1.38
C ILE A 67 -2.80 -19.52 2.86
N ARG A 68 -1.81 -20.29 3.33
CA ARG A 68 -1.34 -20.16 4.72
C ARG A 68 -0.86 -18.74 4.98
N GLY A 69 -1.44 -18.10 6.01
CA GLY A 69 -1.15 -16.71 6.29
C GLY A 69 -1.75 -16.20 7.58
N ASN A 70 -1.64 -14.92 7.80
CA ASN A 70 -2.20 -14.22 8.94
C ASN A 70 -2.86 -12.91 8.52
N PHE A 71 -3.78 -12.47 9.37
CA PHE A 71 -4.51 -11.24 9.19
C PHE A 71 -3.83 -10.09 9.94
N GLU A 72 -3.72 -8.95 9.28
CA GLU A 72 -3.13 -7.72 9.81
C GLU A 72 -4.08 -6.56 9.58
N TRP A 73 -4.19 -5.71 10.58
CA TRP A 73 -4.74 -4.36 10.46
C TRP A 73 -3.62 -3.34 10.45
N SER A 74 -3.76 -2.26 9.67
CA SER A 74 -2.84 -1.13 9.77
C SER A 74 -3.53 0.20 9.50
N ALA A 75 -2.90 1.27 9.97
CA ALA A 75 -3.19 2.65 9.62
C ALA A 75 -1.98 3.27 8.94
N ASP A 76 -2.23 4.07 7.89
CA ASP A 76 -1.21 4.85 7.20
C ASP A 76 -1.46 6.34 7.39
N PHE A 77 -0.45 7.10 7.79
CA PHE A 77 -0.43 8.55 7.72
C PHE A 77 0.49 8.98 6.58
N MET A 78 -0.03 9.76 5.65
CA MET A 78 0.65 10.29 4.47
C MET A 78 0.83 11.79 4.61
N PRO A 79 1.93 12.28 5.23
CA PRO A 79 2.19 13.72 5.37
C PRO A 79 2.47 14.41 4.03
N LEU A 80 2.82 13.63 3.02
CA LEU A 80 3.04 14.10 1.66
C LEU A 80 2.12 13.35 0.70
N TYR A 81 1.21 14.07 0.09
CA TYR A 81 0.42 13.61 -1.05
C TYR A 81 0.39 14.73 -2.10
N TYR A 82 1.08 14.52 -3.23
CA TYR A 82 1.18 15.48 -4.31
C TYR A 82 0.48 14.95 -5.55
N VAL A 83 -0.36 15.79 -6.15
CA VAL A 83 -1.17 15.46 -7.32
C VAL A 83 -0.81 16.42 -8.45
N VAL A 84 -0.28 15.87 -9.54
CA VAL A 84 -0.06 16.57 -10.80
C VAL A 84 -1.27 16.30 -11.68
N GLN A 85 -2.00 17.34 -12.05
CA GLN A 85 -3.25 17.24 -12.80
C GLN A 85 -3.41 18.42 -13.75
N PRO A 86 -4.27 18.32 -14.79
CA PRO A 86 -4.58 19.46 -15.65
C PRO A 86 -5.10 20.65 -14.84
N GLY A 87 -4.64 21.85 -15.21
CA GLY A 87 -5.01 23.09 -14.55
C GLY A 87 -4.09 23.42 -13.38
N GLN A 88 -4.38 22.99 -12.18
CA GLN A 88 -3.64 23.34 -10.97
C GLN A 88 -3.26 22.11 -10.17
N ASN A 89 -1.97 21.92 -9.93
CA ASN A 89 -1.49 20.86 -9.04
C ASN A 89 -1.99 21.05 -7.61
N ALA A 90 -2.07 19.95 -6.88
CA ALA A 90 -2.47 19.93 -5.49
C ALA A 90 -1.44 19.22 -4.62
N TYR A 91 -1.30 19.68 -3.38
CA TYR A 91 -0.55 18.96 -2.35
C TYR A 91 -1.37 18.90 -1.06
N GLY A 92 -1.12 17.88 -0.27
CA GLY A 92 -1.88 17.70 0.95
C GLY A 92 -1.37 16.55 1.80
N ALA A 93 -2.23 16.12 2.70
CA ALA A 93 -1.99 14.98 3.58
C ALA A 93 -3.17 14.02 3.56
N GLY A 94 -2.87 12.74 3.70
CA GLY A 94 -3.86 11.68 3.76
C GLY A 94 -3.74 10.85 5.04
N PHE A 95 -4.83 10.22 5.40
CA PHE A 95 -4.88 9.28 6.52
C PHE A 95 -5.80 8.11 6.18
N ASN A 96 -5.26 6.90 6.16
CA ASN A 96 -6.00 5.66 6.00
C ASN A 96 -6.07 4.95 7.36
N PRO A 97 -7.14 5.10 8.14
CA PRO A 97 -7.28 4.48 9.46
C PRO A 97 -7.45 2.96 9.40
N VAL A 98 -7.87 2.45 8.25
CA VAL A 98 -8.19 1.04 8.10
C VAL A 98 -7.58 0.50 6.81
N ASN A 99 -6.57 -0.35 6.98
CA ASN A 99 -6.07 -1.24 5.96
C ASN A 99 -6.15 -2.67 6.51
N LEU A 100 -6.78 -3.54 5.78
CA LEU A 100 -6.95 -4.96 6.11
C LEU A 100 -6.08 -5.77 5.18
N LYS A 101 -5.14 -6.52 5.73
CA LYS A 101 -4.11 -7.22 4.98
C LYS A 101 -4.10 -8.72 5.31
N TRP A 102 -3.95 -9.54 4.30
CA TRP A 102 -3.63 -10.95 4.44
C TRP A 102 -2.19 -11.18 3.98
N ASN A 103 -1.31 -11.60 4.89
CA ASN A 103 0.08 -11.95 4.63
C ASN A 103 0.18 -13.45 4.34
N PHE A 104 0.73 -13.84 3.20
CA PHE A 104 0.93 -15.25 2.81
C PHE A 104 2.28 -15.74 3.34
N THR A 105 2.30 -16.33 4.52
CA THR A 105 3.51 -16.57 5.33
C THR A 105 4.22 -17.90 5.02
N ARG A 106 4.37 -18.26 3.75
CA ARG A 106 5.00 -19.54 3.38
C ARG A 106 6.53 -19.45 3.22
N ALA A 107 7.08 -18.29 2.97
CA ALA A 107 8.48 -18.10 2.61
C ALA A 107 9.03 -16.77 3.15
N ARG A 108 10.31 -16.53 2.97
CA ARG A 108 11.00 -15.28 3.30
C ARG A 108 10.48 -14.07 2.52
N ALA A 109 10.12 -14.30 1.28
CA ALA A 109 9.33 -13.37 0.49
C ALA A 109 7.85 -13.62 0.87
N VAL A 110 7.24 -12.69 1.58
CA VAL A 110 5.87 -12.78 2.06
C VAL A 110 4.98 -11.90 1.18
N PRO A 111 4.29 -12.48 0.18
CA PRO A 111 3.28 -11.76 -0.56
C PRO A 111 2.13 -11.35 0.36
N TYR A 112 1.44 -10.27 0.01
CA TYR A 112 0.21 -9.89 0.69
C TYR A 112 -0.82 -9.31 -0.26
N PHE A 113 -2.06 -9.38 0.16
CA PHE A 113 -3.19 -8.64 -0.41
C PHE A 113 -3.73 -7.69 0.66
N GLU A 114 -4.03 -6.45 0.28
CA GLU A 114 -4.53 -5.42 1.17
C GLU A 114 -5.73 -4.71 0.56
N LEU A 115 -6.73 -4.43 1.39
CA LEU A 115 -7.83 -3.51 1.10
C LEU A 115 -7.82 -2.42 2.15
N GLY A 116 -8.05 -1.19 1.75
CA GLY A 116 -8.07 -0.09 2.70
C GLY A 116 -8.76 1.15 2.18
N GLY A 117 -8.81 2.14 3.06
CA GLY A 117 -9.38 3.43 2.73
C GLY A 117 -9.22 4.47 3.83
N GLY A 118 -9.47 5.71 3.43
CA GLY A 118 -9.31 6.85 4.31
C GLY A 118 -9.70 8.16 3.67
N VAL A 119 -9.04 9.21 4.09
CA VAL A 119 -9.32 10.60 3.68
C VAL A 119 -8.05 11.28 3.16
N LEU A 120 -8.24 12.19 2.24
CA LEU A 120 -7.21 13.06 1.66
C LEU A 120 -7.68 14.51 1.76
N PHE A 121 -6.84 15.36 2.34
CA PHE A 121 -7.05 16.81 2.38
C PHE A 121 -5.96 17.49 1.55
N THR A 122 -6.38 18.35 0.62
CA THR A 122 -5.48 19.03 -0.31
C THR A 122 -5.71 20.54 -0.29
N ASN A 123 -4.69 21.29 -0.68
CA ASN A 123 -4.77 22.77 -0.78
C ASN A 123 -5.61 23.23 -1.99
N ASN A 124 -5.70 22.42 -3.03
CA ASN A 124 -6.48 22.66 -4.23
C ASN A 124 -7.39 21.47 -4.52
N ASN A 125 -8.43 21.68 -5.32
CA ASN A 125 -9.40 20.63 -5.66
C ASN A 125 -8.74 19.44 -6.39
N VAL A 126 -9.15 18.23 -6.04
CA VAL A 126 -8.71 16.96 -6.64
C VAL A 126 -9.93 16.06 -6.88
N PRO A 127 -10.28 15.74 -8.16
CA PRO A 127 -9.81 16.34 -9.41
C PRO A 127 -10.03 17.85 -9.47
N ALA A 128 -9.40 18.53 -10.43
CA ALA A 128 -9.63 19.96 -10.63
C ALA A 128 -11.15 20.27 -10.73
N LEU A 129 -11.58 21.37 -10.11
CA LEU A 129 -12.97 21.85 -10.08
C LEU A 129 -13.95 20.97 -9.25
N THR A 130 -13.45 20.14 -8.34
CA THR A 130 -14.31 19.31 -7.48
C THR A 130 -14.27 19.77 -6.01
N ASP A 131 -13.43 19.13 -5.18
CA ASP A 131 -13.30 19.42 -3.75
C ASP A 131 -11.85 19.24 -3.28
N THR A 132 -11.50 19.85 -2.16
CA THR A 132 -10.24 19.70 -1.46
C THR A 132 -10.24 18.54 -0.46
N THR A 133 -11.43 18.01 -0.14
CA THR A 133 -11.62 16.87 0.75
C THR A 133 -12.09 15.67 -0.05
N ASN A 134 -11.29 14.61 -0.05
CA ASN A 134 -11.59 13.40 -0.79
C ASN A 134 -11.46 12.16 0.10
N PHE A 135 -12.14 11.10 -0.30
CA PHE A 135 -11.97 9.76 0.24
C PHE A 135 -11.04 8.95 -0.64
N LEU A 136 -10.24 8.12 0.01
CA LEU A 136 -9.35 7.15 -0.63
C LEU A 136 -9.93 5.77 -0.41
N THR A 137 -10.03 4.96 -1.46
CA THR A 137 -10.28 3.52 -1.34
C THR A 137 -9.29 2.79 -2.21
N HIS A 138 -8.71 1.71 -1.70
CA HIS A 138 -7.68 1.01 -2.46
C HIS A 138 -7.71 -0.50 -2.28
N ALA A 139 -7.18 -1.18 -3.29
CA ALA A 139 -6.74 -2.56 -3.24
C ALA A 139 -5.26 -2.63 -3.62
N ALA A 140 -4.46 -3.40 -2.90
CA ALA A 140 -3.04 -3.53 -3.18
C ALA A 140 -2.58 -4.99 -3.13
N LEU A 141 -1.58 -5.26 -3.97
CA LEU A 141 -0.74 -6.45 -3.90
C LEU A 141 0.66 -6.01 -3.52
N GLY A 142 1.28 -6.74 -2.62
CA GLY A 142 2.65 -6.39 -2.23
C GLY A 142 3.46 -7.60 -1.81
N LEU A 143 4.71 -7.30 -1.47
CA LEU A 143 5.71 -8.30 -1.12
C LEU A 143 6.62 -7.74 -0.03
N HIS A 144 6.67 -8.40 1.12
CA HIS A 144 7.69 -8.17 2.14
C HIS A 144 8.89 -9.08 1.88
N LEU A 145 10.03 -8.50 1.55
CA LEU A 145 11.32 -9.17 1.40
C LEU A 145 12.09 -9.02 2.70
N PHE A 146 12.04 -10.02 3.56
CA PHE A 146 12.74 -9.99 4.83
C PHE A 146 14.25 -10.05 4.62
N THR A 147 14.94 -8.96 4.95
CA THR A 147 16.40 -8.85 4.92
C THR A 147 17.02 -9.31 6.22
N ARG A 148 16.27 -9.23 7.32
CA ARG A 148 16.61 -9.73 8.66
C ARG A 148 15.33 -10.29 9.29
N GLU A 149 15.46 -10.97 10.42
CA GLU A 149 14.33 -11.58 11.14
C GLU A 149 13.14 -10.63 11.33
N LYS A 150 13.39 -9.38 11.69
CA LYS A 150 12.36 -8.38 12.01
C LYS A 150 12.37 -7.15 11.08
N ARG A 151 13.00 -7.26 9.90
CA ARG A 151 13.10 -6.15 8.94
C ARG A 151 12.80 -6.63 7.54
N ALA A 152 11.92 -5.94 6.86
CA ALA A 152 11.60 -6.20 5.48
C ALA A 152 11.75 -4.95 4.61
N PHE A 153 12.23 -5.15 3.39
CA PHE A 153 12.01 -4.24 2.29
C PHE A 153 10.67 -4.60 1.65
N THR A 154 9.82 -3.60 1.41
CA THR A 154 8.47 -3.83 0.92
C THR A 154 8.31 -3.21 -0.45
N LEU A 155 7.70 -3.96 -1.36
CA LEU A 155 7.24 -3.50 -2.66
C LEU A 155 5.74 -3.63 -2.71
N SER A 156 5.05 -2.67 -3.31
CA SER A 156 3.60 -2.79 -3.52
C SER A 156 3.16 -2.14 -4.83
N MET A 157 2.08 -2.69 -5.37
CA MET A 157 1.27 -2.10 -6.42
C MET A 157 -0.13 -1.90 -5.86
N ARG A 158 -0.66 -0.68 -5.98
CA ARG A 158 -1.95 -0.26 -5.44
C ARG A 158 -2.81 0.27 -6.56
N TYR A 159 -4.04 -0.19 -6.65
CA TYR A 159 -5.11 0.53 -7.34
C TYR A 159 -5.83 1.39 -6.31
N GLU A 160 -5.93 2.69 -6.54
CA GLU A 160 -6.57 3.64 -5.62
C GLU A 160 -7.58 4.50 -6.35
N HIS A 161 -8.77 4.60 -5.76
CA HIS A 161 -9.83 5.50 -6.17
C HIS A 161 -9.87 6.70 -5.22
N ILE A 162 -9.87 7.91 -5.80
CA ILE A 162 -9.94 9.20 -5.11
C ILE A 162 -11.23 9.88 -5.54
N SER A 163 -12.12 10.23 -4.61
CA SER A 163 -13.36 10.94 -4.91
C SER A 163 -13.92 11.64 -3.68
N ASN A 164 -14.74 12.67 -3.87
CA ASN A 164 -15.39 13.34 -2.76
C ASN A 164 -16.67 12.61 -2.26
N ALA A 165 -16.94 11.38 -2.73
CA ALA A 165 -18.11 10.56 -2.39
C ALA A 165 -19.48 11.29 -2.60
N GLY A 166 -19.51 12.26 -3.50
CA GLY A 166 -20.71 13.04 -3.77
C GLY A 166 -20.99 14.17 -2.78
N LEU A 167 -20.06 14.54 -1.91
CA LEU A 167 -20.17 15.70 -1.02
C LEU A 167 -20.22 17.03 -1.80
N ALA A 168 -19.64 17.05 -3.00
CA ALA A 168 -19.70 18.16 -3.93
C ALA A 168 -19.96 17.67 -5.36
N THR A 169 -20.48 18.57 -6.22
CA THR A 169 -20.73 18.30 -7.64
C THR A 169 -19.85 19.23 -8.49
N PRO A 170 -19.13 18.71 -9.49
CA PRO A 170 -19.11 17.31 -9.98
C PRO A 170 -18.26 16.36 -9.10
N ASN A 171 -18.44 15.04 -9.29
CA ASN A 171 -17.63 14.00 -8.65
C ASN A 171 -17.19 12.94 -9.68
N PRO A 172 -16.33 13.25 -10.64
CA PRO A 172 -15.87 12.27 -11.64
C PRO A 172 -14.90 11.24 -11.05
N GLY A 173 -14.25 11.55 -9.90
CA GLY A 173 -13.23 10.73 -9.28
C GLY A 173 -11.95 10.62 -10.12
N ILE A 174 -10.93 10.01 -9.53
CA ILE A 174 -9.67 9.62 -10.20
C ILE A 174 -9.37 8.18 -9.80
N ASN A 175 -9.05 7.34 -10.77
CA ASN A 175 -8.52 6.01 -10.52
C ASN A 175 -7.02 6.01 -10.84
N THR A 176 -6.19 5.52 -9.96
CA THR A 176 -4.73 5.45 -10.16
C THR A 176 -4.20 4.05 -9.95
N VAL A 177 -3.13 3.72 -10.67
CA VAL A 177 -2.23 2.61 -10.33
C VAL A 177 -0.94 3.21 -9.80
N GLN A 178 -0.56 2.82 -8.61
CA GLN A 178 0.59 3.34 -7.89
C GLN A 178 1.55 2.21 -7.54
N PHE A 179 2.84 2.52 -7.53
CA PHE A 179 3.90 1.63 -7.07
C PHE A 179 4.58 2.28 -5.88
N ALA A 180 4.86 1.51 -4.85
CA ALA A 180 5.54 2.00 -3.67
C ALA A 180 6.66 1.06 -3.22
N VAL A 181 7.64 1.66 -2.58
CA VAL A 181 8.74 0.98 -1.90
C VAL A 181 8.78 1.42 -0.44
N GLY A 182 9.11 0.52 0.46
CA GLY A 182 9.13 0.81 1.88
C GLY A 182 10.09 -0.05 2.68
N LEU A 183 10.27 0.35 3.92
CA LEU A 183 11.00 -0.40 4.94
C LEU A 183 10.07 -0.64 6.13
N ASN A 184 9.98 -1.88 6.56
CA ASN A 184 9.13 -2.30 7.67
C ASN A 184 9.96 -2.96 8.77
N TRP A 185 9.60 -2.68 10.01
CA TRP A 185 10.12 -3.29 11.23
C TRP A 185 8.98 -3.99 11.96
N PHE A 186 9.14 -5.29 12.15
CA PHE A 186 8.20 -6.15 12.88
C PHE A 186 8.67 -6.34 14.32
N LYS A 187 7.92 -5.82 15.31
CA LYS A 187 8.29 -5.79 16.73
C LYS A 187 7.24 -6.42 17.62
#